data_9d7e4438c61bdb7766e7d950de2646f3
#
_entry.id   9d7e4438c61bdb7766e7d950de2646f3
#
_cell.length_a   1.000
_cell.length_b   1.000
_cell.length_c   1.000
_cell.angle_alpha   90.00
_cell.angle_beta   90.00
_cell.angle_gamma   90.00
#
_symmetry.space_group_name_H-M   'P 1'
#
loop_
_entity.id
_entity.type
_entity.pdbx_description
1 polymer ?
#
loop_
_entity_poly.entity_id
_entity_poly.type
_entity_poly.pdbx_seq_one_letter_code
_entity_poly.pdbx_strand_id
1 'polypeptide(L)'
;MAENCVIVSAKRSPFGKYLGSLSEMEPLDVGVKVAEATLSAPGKSLKENIDQVFVGNCIPSAFETGSVTGRQIGLKLGMDVFTTTVDTACCSPLTALRIALWGMRLGELDSALVIGVEAMSRVPHSSRQLRTGVRIGEVKLPDPIFPINYPGYNSVAVDASDGAEKYDVSKRMLDTFAMGSHLKWADAMKEGKFDDEIVPIKVRKGRNEYLFSQDEMPRPNGNIALIQMLPTVFGAKSTTAGNAPGLNDGASAMVVMTEKKAKSLDLPILGTIVDQAGETDMPFGISWIPAKAIKKVLERNKITIDEIDLIEINEAFAAMPLVSTKILAGGDEQKWYGLINKTNVNGGAVAIGHPVGASGLRITMTMMYELRRRGGGQGVAAICGGLTQGEAVIVRV
;
A
#
# COMPACT_ATOMS: atom_id res chain seq x y z
N MET A 1 -29.60 -9.84 -5.24
CA MET A 1 -28.46 -9.05 -5.74
C MET A 1 -27.45 -8.98 -4.61
N ALA A 2 -26.15 -9.13 -4.88
CA ALA A 2 -25.15 -8.96 -3.83
C ALA A 2 -25.22 -7.52 -3.30
N GLU A 3 -25.12 -7.34 -1.99
CA GLU A 3 -25.19 -6.04 -1.35
C GLU A 3 -23.96 -5.20 -1.69
N ASN A 4 -24.16 -3.90 -1.96
CA ASN A 4 -23.07 -2.98 -2.23
C ASN A 4 -22.24 -2.77 -0.97
N CYS A 5 -20.92 -2.82 -1.11
CA CYS A 5 -19.98 -2.49 -0.05
C CYS A 5 -19.45 -1.07 -0.26
N VAL A 6 -19.51 -0.26 0.78
CA VAL A 6 -19.12 1.16 0.72
C VAL A 6 -18.03 1.49 1.72
N ILE A 7 -17.22 2.48 1.36
CA ILE A 7 -16.20 3.05 2.24
C ILE A 7 -16.82 4.28 2.91
N VAL A 8 -16.81 4.30 4.25
CA VAL A 8 -17.38 5.41 5.03
C VAL A 8 -16.29 6.23 5.73
N SER A 9 -15.11 5.69 5.88
CA SER A 9 -13.94 6.39 6.42
C SER A 9 -12.65 5.74 5.96
N ALA A 10 -11.61 6.56 5.71
CA ALA A 10 -10.27 6.07 5.38
C ALA A 10 -9.21 7.07 5.84
N LYS A 11 -8.20 6.62 6.56
CA LYS A 11 -7.10 7.43 7.09
C LYS A 11 -5.78 6.67 7.03
N ARG A 12 -4.66 7.41 7.04
CA ARG A 12 -3.32 6.86 7.18
C ARG A 12 -2.42 7.73 8.05
N SER A 13 -1.35 7.19 8.58
CA SER A 13 -0.26 8.00 9.08
C SER A 13 0.49 8.70 7.93
N PRO A 14 1.24 9.76 8.18
CA PRO A 14 2.36 10.06 7.30
C PRO A 14 3.29 8.84 7.28
N PHE A 15 3.99 8.59 6.17
CA PHE A 15 4.93 7.48 6.09
C PHE A 15 6.33 7.93 6.49
N GLY A 16 6.88 7.25 7.51
CA GLY A 16 8.23 7.46 7.99
C GLY A 16 9.26 6.82 7.08
N LYS A 17 10.40 7.46 6.89
CA LYS A 17 11.56 6.82 6.26
C LYS A 17 12.20 5.82 7.22
N TYR A 18 13.01 4.93 6.68
CA TYR A 18 13.79 3.97 7.47
C TYR A 18 14.62 4.69 8.54
N LEU A 19 14.49 4.24 9.79
CA LEU A 19 15.08 4.86 10.98
C LEU A 19 14.67 6.34 11.17
N GLY A 20 13.50 6.72 10.67
CA GLY A 20 12.93 8.07 10.74
C GLY A 20 11.99 8.27 11.92
N SER A 21 11.01 9.16 11.73
CA SER A 21 10.10 9.65 12.79
C SER A 21 9.29 8.57 13.50
N LEU A 22 8.95 7.48 12.83
CA LEU A 22 8.15 6.39 13.39
C LEU A 22 9.00 5.24 13.96
N SER A 23 10.32 5.24 13.78
CA SER A 23 11.19 4.10 14.10
C SER A 23 11.21 3.67 15.57
N GLU A 24 10.99 4.60 16.50
CA GLU A 24 10.94 4.32 17.94
C GLU A 24 9.54 3.90 18.43
N MET A 25 8.51 4.04 17.57
CA MET A 25 7.14 3.68 17.94
C MET A 25 6.88 2.19 17.71
N GLU A 26 6.16 1.58 18.64
CA GLU A 26 5.61 0.23 18.43
C GLU A 26 4.60 0.29 17.27
N PRO A 27 4.71 -0.58 16.24
CA PRO A 27 3.78 -0.57 15.10
C PRO A 27 2.32 -0.76 15.51
N LEU A 28 2.05 -1.49 16.59
CA LEU A 28 0.70 -1.59 17.17
C LEU A 28 0.14 -0.21 17.51
N ASP A 29 0.95 0.67 18.12
CA ASP A 29 0.49 1.99 18.55
C ASP A 29 0.26 2.93 17.34
N VAL A 30 1.06 2.80 16.28
CA VAL A 30 0.81 3.53 15.03
C VAL A 30 -0.50 3.05 14.39
N GLY A 31 -0.71 1.73 14.30
CA GLY A 31 -1.94 1.13 13.80
C GLY A 31 -3.17 1.57 14.59
N VAL A 32 -3.09 1.55 15.92
CA VAL A 32 -4.17 1.98 16.83
C VAL A 32 -4.53 3.46 16.60
N LYS A 33 -3.53 4.36 16.55
CA LYS A 33 -3.78 5.80 16.34
C LYS A 33 -4.49 6.09 15.02
N VAL A 34 -4.08 5.42 13.94
CA VAL A 34 -4.73 5.56 12.64
C VAL A 34 -6.15 4.97 12.66
N ALA A 35 -6.32 3.81 13.29
CA ALA A 35 -7.62 3.17 13.42
C ALA A 35 -8.60 4.01 14.26
N GLU A 36 -8.16 4.60 15.38
CA GLU A 36 -8.98 5.51 16.20
C GLU A 36 -9.46 6.71 15.40
N ALA A 37 -8.57 7.35 14.63
CA ALA A 37 -8.93 8.47 13.78
C ALA A 37 -9.92 8.05 12.67
N THR A 38 -9.75 6.83 12.12
CA THR A 38 -10.65 6.28 11.11
C THR A 38 -12.03 5.97 11.68
N LEU A 39 -12.09 5.42 12.91
CA LEU A 39 -13.34 5.12 13.62
C LEU A 39 -14.08 6.37 14.11
N SER A 40 -13.37 7.47 14.30
CA SER A 40 -13.94 8.74 14.79
C SER A 40 -14.47 9.63 13.67
N ALA A 41 -14.35 9.22 12.43
CA ALA A 41 -14.90 9.96 11.29
C ALA A 41 -16.44 9.94 11.33
N PRO A 42 -16.99 10.77 10.68
CA PRO A 42 -17.62 12.04 10.62
C PRO A 42 -18.37 12.43 11.90
N GLY A 43 -17.62 12.77 12.93
CA GLY A 43 -18.17 13.38 14.16
C GLY A 43 -18.80 12.43 15.17
N LYS A 44 -18.80 11.11 14.92
CA LYS A 44 -19.24 10.07 15.86
C LYS A 44 -18.32 8.85 15.82
N SER A 45 -18.20 8.16 16.95
CA SER A 45 -17.46 6.89 17.01
C SER A 45 -18.21 5.77 16.28
N LEU A 46 -17.51 5.08 15.39
CA LEU A 46 -18.04 3.90 14.69
C LEU A 46 -17.69 2.58 15.41
N LYS A 47 -16.99 2.65 16.53
CA LYS A 47 -16.39 1.49 17.22
C LYS A 47 -17.43 0.41 17.55
N GLU A 48 -18.57 0.81 18.09
CA GLU A 48 -19.67 -0.11 18.47
C GLU A 48 -20.41 -0.70 17.26
N ASN A 49 -20.10 -0.21 16.05
CA ASN A 49 -20.77 -0.62 14.82
C ASN A 49 -19.89 -1.52 13.94
N ILE A 50 -18.72 -1.95 14.42
CA ILE A 50 -17.79 -2.80 13.68
C ILE A 50 -17.99 -4.25 14.12
N ASP A 51 -18.26 -5.14 13.16
CA ASP A 51 -18.47 -6.56 13.42
C ASP A 51 -17.14 -7.33 13.50
N GLN A 52 -16.15 -6.97 12.68
CA GLN A 52 -14.82 -7.60 12.65
C GLN A 52 -13.69 -6.63 12.31
N VAL A 53 -12.48 -6.97 12.76
CA VAL A 53 -11.24 -6.25 12.41
C VAL A 53 -10.34 -7.16 11.57
N PHE A 54 -9.88 -6.64 10.43
CA PHE A 54 -8.92 -7.30 9.56
C PHE A 54 -7.63 -6.50 9.50
N VAL A 55 -6.49 -7.15 9.69
CA VAL A 55 -5.18 -6.48 9.69
C VAL A 55 -4.28 -7.12 8.65
N GLY A 56 -3.82 -6.31 7.70
CA GLY A 56 -2.73 -6.67 6.79
C GLY A 56 -1.39 -6.28 7.39
N ASN A 57 -0.49 -7.25 7.52
CA ASN A 57 0.87 -7.06 8.00
C ASN A 57 1.78 -8.09 7.34
N CYS A 58 2.89 -7.64 6.78
CA CYS A 58 3.83 -8.49 6.03
C CYS A 58 4.97 -9.01 6.91
N ILE A 59 5.48 -8.19 7.84
CA ILE A 59 6.68 -8.52 8.62
C ILE A 59 6.34 -8.49 10.11
N PRO A 60 5.70 -9.56 10.64
CA PRO A 60 5.26 -9.58 12.03
C PRO A 60 6.42 -9.53 13.03
N SER A 61 7.65 -9.84 12.63
CA SER A 61 8.83 -9.73 13.49
C SER A 61 9.21 -8.30 13.87
N ALA A 62 8.63 -7.29 13.21
CA ALA A 62 8.79 -5.88 13.57
C ALA A 62 8.05 -5.51 14.88
N PHE A 63 7.06 -6.28 15.28
CA PHE A 63 6.31 -6.11 16.51
C PHE A 63 7.04 -6.76 17.70
N GLU A 64 6.87 -6.21 18.88
CA GLU A 64 7.40 -6.83 20.11
C GLU A 64 6.90 -8.27 20.27
N THR A 65 5.62 -8.50 19.97
CA THR A 65 5.03 -9.83 19.86
C THR A 65 4.29 -9.95 18.53
N GLY A 66 4.91 -10.58 17.55
CA GLY A 66 4.38 -10.71 16.18
C GLY A 66 3.24 -11.71 16.00
N SER A 67 2.67 -12.24 17.09
CA SER A 67 1.53 -13.16 17.02
C SER A 67 0.22 -12.45 17.25
N VAL A 68 -0.84 -12.83 16.51
CA VAL A 68 -2.20 -12.29 16.63
C VAL A 68 -2.26 -10.75 16.66
N THR A 69 -1.46 -10.09 15.85
CA THR A 69 -1.31 -8.63 15.82
C THR A 69 -2.66 -7.91 15.66
N GLY A 70 -3.56 -8.47 14.85
CA GLY A 70 -4.93 -7.97 14.74
C GLY A 70 -5.67 -7.95 16.08
N ARG A 71 -5.60 -9.04 16.86
CA ARG A 71 -6.28 -9.09 18.16
C ARG A 71 -5.67 -8.11 19.16
N GLN A 72 -4.35 -7.95 19.12
CA GLN A 72 -3.68 -6.97 19.98
C GLN A 72 -4.14 -5.54 19.68
N ILE A 73 -4.27 -5.17 18.39
CA ILE A 73 -4.81 -3.87 17.97
C ILE A 73 -6.27 -3.74 18.43
N GLY A 74 -7.12 -4.75 18.19
CA GLY A 74 -8.52 -4.74 18.61
C GLY A 74 -8.69 -4.51 20.11
N LEU A 75 -7.89 -5.19 20.93
CA LEU A 75 -7.90 -5.00 22.40
C LEU A 75 -7.41 -3.60 22.81
N LYS A 76 -6.36 -3.07 22.19
CA LYS A 76 -5.90 -1.69 22.47
C LYS A 76 -6.95 -0.65 22.07
N LEU A 77 -7.73 -0.91 21.03
CA LEU A 77 -8.91 -0.11 20.67
C LEU A 77 -10.09 -0.31 21.64
N GLY A 78 -9.99 -1.28 22.58
CA GLY A 78 -11.08 -1.69 23.48
C GLY A 78 -12.26 -2.31 22.72
N MET A 79 -12.02 -3.02 21.63
CA MET A 79 -13.01 -3.71 20.82
C MET A 79 -12.99 -5.21 21.11
N ASP A 80 -14.15 -5.75 21.50
CA ASP A 80 -14.30 -7.19 21.71
C ASP A 80 -14.97 -7.86 20.51
N VAL A 81 -14.28 -7.82 19.39
CA VAL A 81 -14.72 -8.42 18.12
C VAL A 81 -13.69 -9.40 17.60
N PHE A 82 -14.09 -10.32 16.74
CA PHE A 82 -13.15 -11.23 16.10
C PHE A 82 -12.17 -10.46 15.22
N THR A 83 -10.91 -10.90 15.19
CA THR A 83 -9.85 -10.24 14.43
C THR A 83 -9.08 -11.24 13.59
N THR A 84 -8.72 -10.86 12.38
CA THR A 84 -7.93 -11.69 11.46
C THR A 84 -6.69 -10.92 11.04
N THR A 85 -5.51 -11.56 11.12
CA THR A 85 -4.27 -11.01 10.54
C THR A 85 -3.97 -11.74 9.24
N VAL A 86 -3.62 -10.99 8.19
CA VAL A 86 -3.40 -11.50 6.83
C VAL A 86 -2.01 -11.12 6.36
N ASP A 87 -1.29 -12.09 5.79
CA ASP A 87 -0.02 -11.87 5.10
C ASP A 87 -0.09 -12.41 3.66
N THR A 88 0.05 -11.51 2.72
CA THR A 88 0.28 -11.72 1.28
C THR A 88 1.31 -10.71 0.77
N ALA A 89 2.34 -10.46 1.59
CA ALA A 89 3.34 -9.42 1.38
C ALA A 89 2.69 -8.03 1.17
N CYS A 90 3.09 -7.26 0.16
CA CYS A 90 2.55 -5.92 -0.09
C CYS A 90 1.03 -5.92 -0.38
N CYS A 91 0.45 -7.05 -0.79
CA CYS A 91 -0.99 -7.20 -1.00
C CYS A 91 -1.79 -7.34 0.31
N SER A 92 -1.13 -7.61 1.45
CA SER A 92 -1.79 -7.92 2.73
C SER A 92 -2.99 -7.04 3.07
N PRO A 93 -2.93 -5.70 2.98
CA PRO A 93 -4.06 -4.86 3.34
C PRO A 93 -5.22 -4.93 2.31
N LEU A 94 -4.95 -5.16 1.03
CA LEU A 94 -6.00 -5.40 0.04
C LEU A 94 -6.59 -6.81 0.18
N THR A 95 -5.78 -7.82 0.50
CA THR A 95 -6.31 -9.16 0.81
C THR A 95 -7.20 -9.12 2.05
N ALA A 96 -6.82 -8.37 3.10
CA ALA A 96 -7.65 -8.14 4.27
C ALA A 96 -8.99 -7.47 3.90
N LEU A 97 -8.96 -6.44 3.05
CA LEU A 97 -10.15 -5.81 2.50
C LEU A 97 -11.03 -6.81 1.72
N ARG A 98 -10.43 -7.63 0.85
CA ARG A 98 -11.14 -8.64 0.06
C ARG A 98 -11.86 -9.66 0.93
N ILE A 99 -11.23 -10.13 2.01
CA ILE A 99 -11.85 -11.06 2.97
C ILE A 99 -13.05 -10.39 3.65
N ALA A 100 -12.93 -9.14 4.08
CA ALA A 100 -14.04 -8.37 4.63
C ALA A 100 -15.21 -8.26 3.64
N LEU A 101 -14.93 -7.94 2.37
CA LEU A 101 -15.94 -7.86 1.30
C LEU A 101 -16.63 -9.22 1.06
N TRP A 102 -15.91 -10.33 1.11
CA TRP A 102 -16.50 -11.65 1.00
C TRP A 102 -17.46 -11.93 2.17
N GLY A 103 -17.04 -11.61 3.40
CA GLY A 103 -17.89 -11.74 4.58
C GLY A 103 -19.19 -10.94 4.44
N MET A 104 -19.14 -9.69 3.96
CA MET A 104 -20.31 -8.86 3.70
C MET A 104 -21.21 -9.44 2.61
N ARG A 105 -20.62 -9.89 1.49
CA ARG A 105 -21.38 -10.47 0.37
C ARG A 105 -22.04 -11.81 0.72
N LEU A 106 -21.51 -12.54 1.70
CA LEU A 106 -22.07 -13.77 2.23
C LEU A 106 -23.07 -13.53 3.36
N GLY A 107 -23.20 -12.29 3.83
CA GLY A 107 -24.10 -11.93 4.94
C GLY A 107 -23.60 -12.33 6.33
N GLU A 108 -22.29 -12.62 6.47
CA GLU A 108 -21.65 -12.97 7.75
C GLU A 108 -21.33 -11.73 8.60
N LEU A 109 -21.18 -10.56 7.96
CA LEU A 109 -20.93 -9.27 8.63
C LEU A 109 -21.48 -8.12 7.78
N ASP A 110 -21.83 -7.02 8.45
CA ASP A 110 -22.30 -5.79 7.81
C ASP A 110 -21.23 -4.68 7.80
N SER A 111 -20.18 -4.83 8.59
CA SER A 111 -19.16 -3.80 8.76
C SER A 111 -17.81 -4.38 9.16
N ALA A 112 -16.73 -3.75 8.68
CA ALA A 112 -15.38 -4.12 9.03
C ALA A 112 -14.47 -2.90 9.17
N LEU A 113 -13.54 -2.97 10.12
CA LEU A 113 -12.36 -2.13 10.18
C LEU A 113 -11.21 -2.90 9.54
N VAL A 114 -10.67 -2.37 8.45
CA VAL A 114 -9.50 -2.92 7.78
C VAL A 114 -8.30 -2.03 8.06
N ILE A 115 -7.21 -2.60 8.56
CA ILE A 115 -5.98 -1.90 8.94
C ILE A 115 -4.82 -2.50 8.16
N GLY A 116 -3.94 -1.65 7.68
CA GLY A 116 -2.64 -2.03 7.17
C GLY A 116 -1.54 -1.39 8.01
N VAL A 117 -0.55 -2.14 8.46
CA VAL A 117 0.52 -1.60 9.30
C VAL A 117 1.85 -2.29 9.02
N GLU A 118 2.92 -1.50 8.98
CA GLU A 118 4.28 -2.00 8.83
C GLU A 118 5.29 -1.09 9.51
N ALA A 119 6.36 -1.67 10.08
CA ALA A 119 7.47 -0.94 10.67
C ALA A 119 8.80 -1.61 10.29
N MET A 120 9.30 -1.30 9.09
CA MET A 120 10.51 -1.92 8.56
C MET A 120 11.76 -1.51 9.37
N SER A 121 11.74 -0.35 10.02
CA SER A 121 12.80 0.12 10.92
C SER A 121 12.99 -0.75 12.16
N ARG A 122 12.01 -1.57 12.53
CA ARG A 122 12.02 -2.38 13.75
C ARG A 122 12.27 -3.87 13.51
N VAL A 123 12.45 -4.26 12.26
CA VAL A 123 12.71 -5.66 11.92
C VAL A 123 14.06 -6.10 12.49
N PRO A 124 14.10 -7.10 13.38
CA PRO A 124 15.33 -7.49 14.06
C PRO A 124 16.24 -8.33 13.15
N HIS A 125 17.53 -8.14 13.26
CA HIS A 125 18.50 -9.12 12.80
C HIS A 125 18.29 -10.42 13.59
N SER A 126 18.19 -11.56 12.94
CA SER A 126 17.83 -12.81 13.60
C SER A 126 18.70 -13.99 13.17
N SER A 127 18.89 -14.95 14.07
CA SER A 127 19.59 -16.20 13.78
C SER A 127 18.79 -17.41 14.26
N ARG A 128 18.52 -18.34 13.36
CA ARG A 128 17.87 -19.62 13.69
C ARG A 128 18.80 -20.57 14.47
N GLN A 129 20.11 -20.41 14.30
CA GLN A 129 21.13 -21.27 14.91
C GLN A 129 21.21 -21.14 16.43
N LEU A 130 20.85 -19.97 16.98
CA LEU A 130 20.93 -19.70 18.43
C LEU A 130 20.04 -20.62 19.26
N ARG A 131 18.87 -21.04 18.76
CA ARG A 131 17.96 -21.91 19.50
C ARG A 131 18.52 -23.32 19.69
N THR A 132 19.24 -23.86 18.72
CA THR A 132 19.83 -25.18 18.74
C THR A 132 21.28 -25.18 19.26
N GLY A 133 21.84 -23.99 19.47
CA GLY A 133 23.23 -23.80 19.90
C GLY A 133 24.22 -23.86 18.73
N VAL A 134 25.33 -23.15 18.89
CA VAL A 134 26.47 -23.18 17.96
C VAL A 134 27.65 -23.72 18.68
N ARG A 135 28.10 -24.95 18.31
CA ARG A 135 29.20 -25.62 18.99
C ARG A 135 30.57 -25.08 18.61
N ILE A 136 30.77 -24.72 17.34
CA ILE A 136 32.03 -24.19 16.77
C ILE A 136 31.69 -23.29 15.61
N GLY A 137 32.39 -22.16 15.47
CA GLY A 137 32.26 -21.20 14.36
C GLY A 137 31.50 -19.92 14.74
N GLU A 138 31.22 -19.10 13.75
CA GLU A 138 30.60 -17.79 13.93
C GLU A 138 29.07 -17.89 14.01
N VAL A 139 28.47 -17.00 14.80
CA VAL A 139 27.04 -16.73 14.80
C VAL A 139 26.76 -15.59 13.81
N LYS A 140 25.97 -15.86 12.77
CA LYS A 140 25.53 -14.85 11.84
C LYS A 140 24.14 -14.34 12.24
N LEU A 141 23.98 -13.02 12.24
CA LEU A 141 22.70 -12.31 12.43
C LEU A 141 22.30 -11.64 11.12
N PRO A 142 21.76 -12.40 10.15
CA PRO A 142 21.36 -11.81 8.88
C PRO A 142 20.22 -10.80 9.06
N ASP A 143 20.22 -9.76 8.20
CA ASP A 143 19.10 -8.86 8.04
C ASP A 143 18.02 -9.52 7.18
N PRO A 144 16.80 -9.75 7.69
CA PRO A 144 15.75 -10.43 6.93
C PRO A 144 15.10 -9.58 5.86
N ILE A 145 15.33 -8.26 5.87
CA ILE A 145 14.78 -7.34 4.85
C ILE A 145 15.82 -6.92 3.80
N PHE A 146 17.06 -7.38 3.90
CA PHE A 146 18.12 -7.00 2.97
C PHE A 146 18.97 -8.21 2.51
N PRO A 147 19.08 -8.44 1.20
CA PRO A 147 18.26 -7.91 0.12
C PRO A 147 16.84 -8.50 0.21
N ILE A 148 15.82 -7.75 -0.22
CA ILE A 148 14.43 -8.26 -0.22
C ILE A 148 14.33 -9.39 -1.25
N ASN A 149 14.53 -10.62 -0.78
CA ASN A 149 14.47 -11.82 -1.60
C ASN A 149 13.93 -13.02 -0.80
N TYR A 150 13.40 -13.98 -1.53
CA TYR A 150 12.99 -15.27 -0.99
C TYR A 150 14.05 -16.32 -1.36
N PRO A 151 14.38 -17.26 -0.48
CA PRO A 151 15.35 -18.32 -0.78
C PRO A 151 15.02 -19.05 -2.09
N GLY A 152 15.98 -19.11 -3.01
CA GLY A 152 15.82 -19.75 -4.31
C GLY A 152 15.22 -18.86 -5.42
N TYR A 153 14.93 -17.58 -5.12
CA TYR A 153 14.40 -16.61 -6.08
C TYR A 153 15.30 -15.37 -6.16
N ASN A 154 15.15 -14.59 -7.22
CA ASN A 154 15.82 -13.31 -7.37
C ASN A 154 15.35 -12.30 -6.31
N SER A 155 16.11 -11.24 -6.12
CA SER A 155 15.60 -10.06 -5.42
C SER A 155 14.49 -9.40 -6.24
N VAL A 156 13.50 -8.81 -5.57
CA VAL A 156 12.39 -8.09 -6.24
C VAL A 156 12.90 -6.94 -7.14
N ALA A 157 14.07 -6.39 -6.84
CA ALA A 157 14.71 -5.36 -7.65
C ALA A 157 15.20 -5.89 -9.00
N VAL A 158 15.72 -7.13 -9.03
CA VAL A 158 16.12 -7.84 -10.27
C VAL A 158 14.88 -8.13 -11.10
N ASP A 159 13.85 -8.74 -10.52
CA ASP A 159 12.62 -9.08 -11.23
C ASP A 159 11.91 -7.82 -11.79
N ALA A 160 11.92 -6.72 -11.07
CA ALA A 160 11.41 -5.43 -11.55
C ALA A 160 12.20 -4.93 -12.77
N SER A 161 13.53 -5.03 -12.71
CA SER A 161 14.44 -4.63 -13.78
C SER A 161 14.29 -5.50 -15.03
N ASP A 162 14.21 -6.82 -14.85
CA ASP A 162 14.03 -7.77 -15.96
C ASP A 162 12.65 -7.58 -16.63
N GLY A 163 11.63 -7.27 -15.84
CA GLY A 163 10.32 -6.91 -16.38
C GLY A 163 10.34 -5.60 -17.16
N ALA A 164 11.06 -4.59 -16.71
CA ALA A 164 11.26 -3.34 -17.44
C ALA A 164 11.95 -3.60 -18.79
N GLU A 165 13.04 -4.41 -18.80
CA GLU A 165 13.74 -4.81 -20.02
C GLU A 165 12.82 -5.58 -20.98
N LYS A 166 12.08 -6.57 -20.49
CA LYS A 166 11.13 -7.39 -21.29
C LYS A 166 10.08 -6.56 -22.02
N TYR A 167 9.68 -5.44 -21.45
CA TYR A 167 8.66 -4.55 -22.01
C TYR A 167 9.24 -3.25 -22.56
N ASP A 168 10.53 -3.19 -22.88
CA ASP A 168 11.23 -2.04 -23.48
C ASP A 168 11.00 -0.73 -22.67
N VAL A 169 11.06 -0.82 -21.33
CA VAL A 169 11.04 0.33 -20.44
C VAL A 169 12.48 0.62 -19.99
N SER A 170 13.07 1.67 -20.54
CA SER A 170 14.47 2.01 -20.27
C SER A 170 14.68 2.55 -18.86
N LYS A 171 15.93 2.46 -18.33
CA LYS A 171 16.33 3.09 -17.06
C LYS A 171 15.98 4.59 -17.04
N ARG A 172 16.20 5.30 -18.15
CA ARG A 172 15.84 6.72 -18.27
C ARG A 172 14.35 6.97 -18.04
N MET A 173 13.47 6.10 -18.56
CA MET A 173 12.03 6.21 -18.34
C MET A 173 11.68 5.95 -16.87
N LEU A 174 12.29 4.95 -16.24
CA LEU A 174 12.11 4.66 -14.81
C LEU A 174 12.50 5.87 -13.95
N ASP A 175 13.68 6.45 -14.20
CA ASP A 175 14.19 7.59 -13.45
C ASP A 175 13.33 8.85 -13.66
N THR A 176 12.86 9.08 -14.89
CA THR A 176 11.95 10.20 -15.22
C THR A 176 10.61 10.06 -14.51
N PHE A 177 10.05 8.86 -14.52
CA PHE A 177 8.80 8.56 -13.80
C PHE A 177 8.96 8.77 -12.30
N ALA A 178 10.06 8.29 -11.72
CA ALA A 178 10.37 8.44 -10.30
C ALA A 178 10.47 9.92 -9.90
N MET A 179 11.17 10.74 -10.67
CA MET A 179 11.22 12.19 -10.43
C MET A 179 9.83 12.83 -10.55
N GLY A 180 9.05 12.40 -11.55
CA GLY A 180 7.66 12.82 -11.71
C GLY A 180 6.79 12.50 -10.49
N SER A 181 6.99 11.33 -9.85
CA SER A 181 6.29 10.96 -8.61
C SER A 181 6.56 11.96 -7.47
N HIS A 182 7.83 12.35 -7.28
CA HIS A 182 8.20 13.37 -6.28
C HIS A 182 7.59 14.75 -6.55
N LEU A 183 7.56 15.17 -7.81
CA LEU A 183 6.96 16.46 -8.19
C LEU A 183 5.45 16.46 -8.01
N LYS A 184 4.76 15.40 -8.45
CA LYS A 184 3.32 15.23 -8.25
C LYS A 184 2.95 15.24 -6.76
N TRP A 185 3.75 14.59 -5.92
CA TRP A 185 3.54 14.65 -4.47
C TRP A 185 3.65 16.07 -3.93
N ALA A 186 4.66 16.83 -4.36
CA ALA A 186 4.88 18.20 -3.90
C ALA A 186 3.72 19.13 -4.28
N ASP A 187 3.20 19.01 -5.51
CA ASP A 187 2.04 19.77 -5.97
C ASP A 187 0.80 19.39 -5.17
N ALA A 188 0.54 18.07 -4.99
CA ALA A 188 -0.58 17.56 -4.20
C ALA A 188 -0.52 18.02 -2.73
N MET A 189 0.68 18.02 -2.14
CA MET A 189 0.91 18.49 -0.77
C MET A 189 0.64 19.98 -0.63
N LYS A 190 1.12 20.78 -1.58
CA LYS A 190 0.88 22.24 -1.63
C LYS A 190 -0.61 22.56 -1.78
N GLU A 191 -1.35 21.73 -2.51
CA GLU A 191 -2.79 21.89 -2.74
C GLU A 191 -3.65 21.31 -1.60
N GLY A 192 -3.05 20.75 -0.53
CA GLY A 192 -3.76 20.15 0.60
C GLY A 192 -4.48 18.85 0.28
N LYS A 193 -4.09 18.16 -0.81
CA LYS A 193 -4.80 16.93 -1.27
C LYS A 193 -4.68 15.75 -0.32
N PHE A 194 -3.75 15.78 0.63
CA PHE A 194 -3.56 14.73 1.62
C PHE A 194 -4.21 15.03 2.97
N ASP A 195 -4.84 16.20 3.15
CA ASP A 195 -5.41 16.62 4.45
C ASP A 195 -6.56 15.70 4.89
N ASP A 196 -7.31 15.16 3.92
CA ASP A 196 -8.40 14.22 4.20
C ASP A 196 -7.92 12.84 4.61
N GLU A 197 -6.69 12.44 4.24
CA GLU A 197 -6.20 11.09 4.49
C GLU A 197 -5.16 11.00 5.60
N ILE A 198 -4.31 12.03 5.81
CA ILE A 198 -3.22 11.98 6.79
C ILE A 198 -3.72 12.31 8.20
N VAL A 199 -3.40 11.42 9.13
CA VAL A 199 -3.53 11.62 10.57
C VAL A 199 -2.18 11.98 11.16
N PRO A 200 -1.97 13.19 11.66
CA PRO A 200 -0.72 13.55 12.33
C PRO A 200 -0.46 12.66 13.55
N ILE A 201 0.76 12.18 13.68
CA ILE A 201 1.18 11.30 14.78
C ILE A 201 2.13 12.07 15.71
N LYS A 202 1.80 12.10 17.01
CA LYS A 202 2.73 12.63 18.01
C LYS A 202 3.86 11.63 18.20
N VAL A 203 5.07 12.05 17.87
CA VAL A 203 6.28 11.23 17.93
C VAL A 203 7.32 11.86 18.82
N ARG A 204 8.27 11.05 19.29
CA ARG A 204 9.38 11.48 20.14
C ARG A 204 10.70 11.23 19.45
N LYS A 205 11.60 12.20 19.55
CA LYS A 205 12.99 12.03 19.12
C LYS A 205 13.91 12.51 20.25
N GLY A 206 14.51 11.58 20.95
CA GLY A 206 15.24 11.86 22.18
C GLY A 206 14.34 12.45 23.25
N ARG A 207 14.58 13.71 23.66
CA ARG A 207 13.77 14.43 24.67
C ARG A 207 12.65 15.30 24.08
N ASN A 208 12.63 15.48 22.75
CA ASN A 208 11.69 16.37 22.08
C ASN A 208 10.51 15.58 21.53
N GLU A 209 9.30 16.07 21.79
CA GLU A 209 8.07 15.62 21.15
C GLU A 209 7.69 16.59 20.04
N TYR A 210 7.22 16.06 18.91
CA TYR A 210 6.71 16.85 17.81
C TYR A 210 5.58 16.13 17.08
N LEU A 211 4.83 16.89 16.29
CA LEU A 211 3.75 16.34 15.49
C LEU A 211 4.29 15.97 14.10
N PHE A 212 4.33 14.69 13.80
CA PHE A 212 4.71 14.15 12.50
C PHE A 212 3.48 14.15 11.61
N SER A 213 3.44 15.02 10.59
CA SER A 213 2.25 15.29 9.76
C SER A 213 2.49 15.22 8.26
N GLN A 214 3.72 14.90 7.80
CA GLN A 214 4.07 14.82 6.39
C GLN A 214 4.93 13.60 6.12
N ASP A 215 4.79 13.00 4.93
CA ASP A 215 5.63 11.91 4.48
C ASP A 215 7.11 12.34 4.43
N GLU A 216 8.04 11.51 4.90
CA GLU A 216 9.47 11.88 5.06
C GLU A 216 10.34 11.57 3.84
N MET A 217 9.86 10.78 2.89
CA MET A 217 10.66 10.34 1.75
C MET A 217 10.72 11.32 0.58
N PRO A 218 9.72 12.19 0.34
CA PRO A 218 9.67 13.00 -0.87
C PRO A 218 10.86 13.94 -1.03
N ARG A 219 11.36 14.05 -2.28
CA ARG A 219 12.52 14.89 -2.67
C ARG A 219 12.18 15.75 -3.88
N PRO A 220 11.25 16.72 -3.75
CA PRO A 220 10.78 17.51 -4.89
C PRO A 220 11.86 18.37 -5.53
N ASN A 221 12.90 18.70 -4.78
CA ASN A 221 14.06 19.47 -5.27
C ASN A 221 15.16 18.56 -5.85
N GLY A 222 14.86 17.28 -6.12
CA GLY A 222 15.81 16.33 -6.69
C GLY A 222 16.26 16.76 -8.09
N ASN A 223 17.50 16.40 -8.42
CA ASN A 223 18.05 16.64 -9.74
C ASN A 223 18.00 15.36 -10.56
N ILE A 224 17.25 15.35 -11.67
CA ILE A 224 17.10 14.19 -12.54
C ILE A 224 18.44 13.67 -13.07
N ALA A 225 19.41 14.55 -13.35
CA ALA A 225 20.74 14.12 -13.80
C ALA A 225 21.48 13.31 -12.72
N LEU A 226 21.33 13.68 -11.45
CA LEU A 226 21.90 12.92 -10.33
C LEU A 226 21.20 11.57 -10.16
N ILE A 227 19.87 11.52 -10.31
CA ILE A 227 19.10 10.25 -10.25
C ILE A 227 19.59 9.29 -11.34
N GLN A 228 19.79 9.80 -12.57
CA GLN A 228 20.25 9.00 -13.71
C GLN A 228 21.67 8.45 -13.54
N MET A 229 22.50 9.08 -12.71
CA MET A 229 23.87 8.64 -12.39
C MET A 229 23.92 7.61 -11.26
N LEU A 230 22.81 7.35 -10.54
CA LEU A 230 22.82 6.39 -9.44
C LEU A 230 23.16 4.98 -9.95
N PRO A 231 23.99 4.24 -9.21
CA PRO A 231 24.28 2.85 -9.51
C PRO A 231 23.06 1.97 -9.31
N THR A 232 23.01 0.87 -10.02
CA THR A 232 21.99 -0.16 -9.83
C THR A 232 22.20 -0.90 -8.52
N VAL A 233 21.11 -1.45 -7.96
CA VAL A 233 21.11 -2.12 -6.65
C VAL A 233 20.77 -3.61 -6.78
N PHE A 234 21.24 -4.42 -5.84
CA PHE A 234 20.92 -5.85 -5.70
C PHE A 234 21.16 -6.71 -6.96
N GLY A 235 22.07 -6.30 -7.84
CA GLY A 235 22.35 -7.00 -9.10
C GLY A 235 21.35 -6.70 -10.22
N ALA A 236 20.44 -5.76 -10.03
CA ALA A 236 19.49 -5.32 -11.07
C ALA A 236 20.21 -4.56 -12.21
N LYS A 237 19.61 -4.56 -13.41
CA LYS A 237 20.15 -3.86 -14.59
C LYS A 237 19.74 -2.39 -14.67
N SER A 238 18.54 -2.05 -14.14
CA SER A 238 17.96 -0.70 -14.27
C SER A 238 17.36 -0.15 -12.96
N THR A 239 17.15 -0.98 -11.95
CA THR A 239 16.65 -0.55 -10.64
C THR A 239 17.77 0.12 -9.84
N THR A 240 17.50 1.32 -9.32
CA THR A 240 18.40 2.12 -8.49
C THR A 240 17.68 2.63 -7.24
N ALA A 241 18.42 3.17 -6.28
CA ALA A 241 17.83 3.85 -5.13
C ALA A 241 17.01 5.11 -5.50
N GLY A 242 17.12 5.60 -6.74
CA GLY A 242 16.37 6.77 -7.25
C GLY A 242 15.05 6.41 -7.89
N ASN A 243 14.85 5.16 -8.34
CA ASN A 243 13.61 4.71 -8.98
C ASN A 243 12.91 3.57 -8.21
N ALA A 244 13.29 3.40 -6.95
CA ALA A 244 12.70 2.52 -5.96
C ALA A 244 12.26 3.33 -4.73
N PRO A 245 11.21 2.91 -3.99
CA PRO A 245 10.92 3.45 -2.68
C PRO A 245 12.00 3.04 -1.67
N GLY A 246 12.08 3.76 -0.56
CA GLY A 246 12.86 3.32 0.59
C GLY A 246 12.13 2.24 1.40
N LEU A 247 12.82 1.71 2.41
CA LEU A 247 12.18 0.99 3.51
C LEU A 247 11.42 2.01 4.36
N ASN A 248 10.21 1.69 4.80
CA ASN A 248 9.33 2.67 5.44
C ASN A 248 8.52 2.07 6.58
N ASP A 249 8.06 2.97 7.45
CA ASP A 249 7.16 2.69 8.56
C ASP A 249 5.84 3.44 8.35
N GLY A 250 4.72 2.83 8.69
CA GLY A 250 3.44 3.51 8.59
C GLY A 250 2.23 2.60 8.75
N ALA A 251 1.06 3.23 8.83
CA ALA A 251 -0.21 2.53 8.90
C ALA A 251 -1.28 3.22 8.06
N SER A 252 -2.27 2.45 7.65
CA SER A 252 -3.47 2.89 6.96
C SER A 252 -4.67 2.14 7.51
N ALA A 253 -5.85 2.75 7.53
CA ALA A 253 -7.07 2.10 7.96
C ALA A 253 -8.28 2.58 7.15
N MET A 254 -9.28 1.70 7.04
CA MET A 254 -10.51 1.94 6.30
C MET A 254 -11.67 1.28 7.01
N VAL A 255 -12.79 1.99 7.17
CA VAL A 255 -14.06 1.40 7.58
C VAL A 255 -14.90 1.15 6.33
N VAL A 256 -15.26 -0.12 6.14
CA VAL A 256 -16.14 -0.57 5.06
C VAL A 256 -17.40 -1.18 5.64
N MET A 257 -18.53 -0.96 4.97
CA MET A 257 -19.84 -1.44 5.42
C MET A 257 -20.70 -1.88 4.23
N THR A 258 -21.74 -2.65 4.51
CA THR A 258 -22.86 -2.77 3.58
C THR A 258 -23.50 -1.39 3.40
N GLU A 259 -23.95 -1.07 2.19
CA GLU A 259 -24.60 0.22 1.91
C GLU A 259 -25.84 0.43 2.81
N LYS A 260 -26.57 -0.64 3.08
CA LYS A 260 -27.70 -0.66 4.00
C LYS A 260 -27.29 -0.24 5.42
N LYS A 261 -26.21 -0.79 5.95
CA LYS A 261 -25.67 -0.43 7.29
C LYS A 261 -25.26 1.02 7.34
N ALA A 262 -24.51 1.49 6.33
CA ALA A 262 -24.05 2.88 6.25
C ALA A 262 -25.23 3.87 6.27
N LYS A 263 -26.28 3.59 5.45
CA LYS A 263 -27.50 4.41 5.41
C LYS A 263 -28.26 4.37 6.74
N SER A 264 -28.36 3.22 7.40
CA SER A 264 -29.05 3.10 8.69
C SER A 264 -28.39 3.89 9.80
N LEU A 265 -27.09 4.14 9.67
CA LEU A 265 -26.29 4.93 10.60
C LEU A 265 -26.14 6.39 10.16
N ASP A 266 -26.78 6.81 9.07
CA ASP A 266 -26.66 8.15 8.49
C ASP A 266 -25.20 8.58 8.29
N LEU A 267 -24.41 7.69 7.65
CA LEU A 267 -23.00 7.92 7.39
C LEU A 267 -22.77 8.41 5.95
N PRO A 268 -21.81 9.33 5.74
CA PRO A 268 -21.43 9.71 4.40
C PRO A 268 -20.72 8.53 3.70
N ILE A 269 -21.12 8.26 2.48
CA ILE A 269 -20.44 7.29 1.61
C ILE A 269 -19.33 8.02 0.88
N LEU A 270 -18.08 7.61 1.10
CA LEU A 270 -16.91 8.16 0.44
C LEU A 270 -16.69 7.56 -0.95
N GLY A 271 -17.04 6.30 -1.11
CA GLY A 271 -16.97 5.57 -2.37
C GLY A 271 -17.58 4.19 -2.23
N THR A 272 -17.99 3.61 -3.35
CA THR A 272 -18.53 2.26 -3.46
C THR A 272 -17.47 1.33 -4.03
N ILE A 273 -17.20 0.21 -3.38
CA ILE A 273 -16.31 -0.82 -3.90
C ILE A 273 -17.10 -1.67 -4.90
N VAL A 274 -16.80 -1.48 -6.18
CA VAL A 274 -17.47 -2.22 -7.26
C VAL A 274 -17.05 -3.70 -7.22
N ASP A 275 -15.75 -3.96 -7.23
CA ASP A 275 -15.20 -5.32 -7.14
C ASP A 275 -13.72 -5.30 -6.77
N GLN A 276 -13.19 -6.45 -6.38
CA GLN A 276 -11.79 -6.68 -6.10
C GLN A 276 -11.37 -8.06 -6.59
N ALA A 277 -10.19 -8.18 -7.21
CA ALA A 277 -9.67 -9.44 -7.69
C ALA A 277 -8.18 -9.61 -7.33
N GLY A 278 -7.82 -10.83 -6.96
CA GLY A 278 -6.43 -11.28 -6.83
C GLY A 278 -6.00 -12.08 -8.07
N GLU A 279 -4.72 -12.00 -8.41
CA GLU A 279 -4.09 -12.73 -9.52
C GLU A 279 -2.68 -13.17 -9.15
N THR A 280 -2.13 -14.11 -9.88
CA THR A 280 -0.76 -14.61 -9.68
C THR A 280 -0.10 -14.92 -11.01
N ASP A 281 1.23 -14.97 -11.02
CA ASP A 281 2.04 -15.41 -12.15
C ASP A 281 3.31 -16.11 -11.64
N MET A 282 4.17 -16.54 -12.56
CA MET A 282 5.49 -17.08 -12.22
C MET A 282 6.32 -16.05 -11.44
N PRO A 283 7.22 -16.46 -10.53
CA PRO A 283 7.85 -15.60 -9.53
C PRO A 283 8.70 -14.43 -10.01
N PHE A 284 8.85 -14.18 -11.30
CA PHE A 284 9.58 -13.04 -11.86
C PHE A 284 8.67 -11.98 -12.51
N GLY A 285 7.35 -12.14 -12.38
CA GLY A 285 6.36 -11.27 -13.03
C GLY A 285 5.93 -10.04 -12.25
N ILE A 286 6.70 -9.60 -11.28
CA ILE A 286 6.28 -8.58 -10.30
C ILE A 286 5.93 -7.22 -10.94
N SER A 287 6.57 -6.85 -12.05
CA SER A 287 6.31 -5.56 -12.72
C SER A 287 5.02 -5.53 -13.55
N TRP A 288 4.49 -6.71 -13.94
CA TRP A 288 3.28 -6.79 -14.76
C TRP A 288 2.07 -7.41 -14.05
N ILE A 289 2.25 -7.96 -12.86
CA ILE A 289 1.14 -8.57 -12.13
C ILE A 289 0.02 -7.57 -11.78
N PRO A 290 0.27 -6.27 -11.52
CA PRO A 290 -0.81 -5.29 -11.35
C PRO A 290 -1.70 -5.20 -12.60
N ALA A 291 -1.13 -5.23 -13.81
CA ALA A 291 -1.92 -5.23 -15.04
C ALA A 291 -2.82 -6.45 -15.17
N LYS A 292 -2.33 -7.64 -14.78
CA LYS A 292 -3.15 -8.86 -14.79
C LYS A 292 -4.31 -8.77 -13.81
N ALA A 293 -4.06 -8.30 -12.60
CA ALA A 293 -5.10 -8.09 -11.59
C ALA A 293 -6.14 -7.04 -12.04
N ILE A 294 -5.68 -5.93 -12.66
CA ILE A 294 -6.58 -4.91 -13.25
C ILE A 294 -7.43 -5.55 -14.36
N LYS A 295 -6.82 -6.22 -15.33
CA LYS A 295 -7.58 -6.89 -16.42
C LYS A 295 -8.65 -7.80 -15.85
N LYS A 296 -8.30 -8.66 -14.90
CA LYS A 296 -9.24 -9.61 -14.28
C LYS A 296 -10.43 -8.92 -13.63
N VAL A 297 -10.22 -7.87 -12.84
CA VAL A 297 -11.32 -7.18 -12.17
C VAL A 297 -12.18 -6.38 -13.16
N LEU A 298 -11.60 -5.81 -14.21
CA LEU A 298 -12.31 -5.13 -15.28
C LEU A 298 -13.17 -6.10 -16.11
N GLU A 299 -12.61 -7.21 -16.56
CA GLU A 299 -13.30 -8.25 -17.34
C GLU A 299 -14.51 -8.82 -16.57
N ARG A 300 -14.34 -9.13 -15.28
CA ARG A 300 -15.44 -9.62 -14.43
C ARG A 300 -16.62 -8.66 -14.36
N ASN A 301 -16.36 -7.36 -14.44
CA ASN A 301 -17.37 -6.31 -14.35
C ASN A 301 -17.79 -5.76 -15.73
N LYS A 302 -17.24 -6.29 -16.83
CA LYS A 302 -17.47 -5.83 -18.20
C LYS A 302 -17.15 -4.34 -18.38
N ILE A 303 -16.10 -3.89 -17.72
CA ILE A 303 -15.57 -2.52 -17.77
C ILE A 303 -14.30 -2.53 -18.61
N THR A 304 -14.10 -1.53 -19.45
CA THR A 304 -12.87 -1.32 -20.20
C THR A 304 -11.92 -0.37 -19.46
N ILE A 305 -10.62 -0.41 -19.76
CA ILE A 305 -9.65 0.49 -19.15
C ILE A 305 -9.89 1.96 -19.56
N ASP A 306 -10.59 2.19 -20.65
CA ASP A 306 -10.92 3.52 -21.15
C ASP A 306 -12.04 4.18 -20.31
N GLU A 307 -12.87 3.39 -19.64
CA GLU A 307 -13.92 3.84 -18.71
C GLU A 307 -13.38 4.15 -17.30
N ILE A 308 -12.08 3.92 -17.06
CA ILE A 308 -11.43 4.23 -15.79
C ILE A 308 -10.86 5.65 -15.83
N ASP A 309 -11.29 6.50 -14.91
CA ASP A 309 -10.87 7.91 -14.82
C ASP A 309 -9.50 8.06 -14.15
N LEU A 310 -9.22 7.28 -13.10
CA LEU A 310 -7.95 7.27 -12.36
C LEU A 310 -7.42 5.87 -12.16
N ILE A 311 -6.11 5.75 -12.23
CA ILE A 311 -5.37 4.52 -11.96
C ILE A 311 -4.38 4.79 -10.82
N GLU A 312 -4.37 3.94 -9.81
CA GLU A 312 -3.30 3.88 -8.81
C GLU A 312 -2.59 2.53 -8.90
N ILE A 313 -1.31 2.53 -9.24
CA ILE A 313 -0.47 1.33 -9.21
C ILE A 313 0.63 1.57 -8.21
N ASN A 314 0.71 0.73 -7.18
CA ASN A 314 1.74 0.89 -6.17
C ASN A 314 3.14 0.83 -6.79
N GLU A 315 3.93 1.87 -6.53
CA GLU A 315 5.30 2.01 -7.05
C GLU A 315 6.29 1.23 -6.16
N ALA A 316 6.10 -0.10 -6.04
CA ALA A 316 7.14 -0.90 -5.38
C ALA A 316 8.50 -0.73 -6.07
N PHE A 317 8.48 -0.39 -7.36
CA PHE A 317 9.53 0.23 -8.17
C PHE A 317 8.85 1.03 -9.28
N ALA A 318 9.51 1.98 -9.89
CA ALA A 318 8.98 2.74 -11.03
C ALA A 318 8.58 1.85 -12.23
N ALA A 319 9.11 0.63 -12.28
CA ALA A 319 8.76 -0.36 -13.31
C ALA A 319 7.29 -0.81 -13.25
N MET A 320 6.68 -0.92 -12.05
CA MET A 320 5.31 -1.43 -11.89
C MET A 320 4.29 -0.60 -12.67
N PRO A 321 4.15 0.71 -12.45
CA PRO A 321 3.19 1.51 -13.21
C PRO A 321 3.53 1.58 -14.70
N LEU A 322 4.81 1.71 -15.08
CA LEU A 322 5.19 1.85 -16.48
C LEU A 322 4.94 0.56 -17.29
N VAL A 323 5.34 -0.60 -16.77
CA VAL A 323 5.12 -1.88 -17.43
C VAL A 323 3.64 -2.24 -17.44
N SER A 324 2.95 -2.06 -16.31
CA SER A 324 1.53 -2.40 -16.22
C SER A 324 0.68 -1.54 -17.14
N THR A 325 0.90 -0.23 -17.23
CA THR A 325 0.16 0.64 -18.14
C THR A 325 0.48 0.34 -19.61
N LYS A 326 1.73 -0.05 -19.94
CA LYS A 326 2.09 -0.50 -21.30
C LYS A 326 1.30 -1.73 -21.73
N ILE A 327 1.15 -2.70 -20.84
CA ILE A 327 0.35 -3.91 -21.07
C ILE A 327 -1.14 -3.59 -21.23
N LEU A 328 -1.65 -2.68 -20.40
CA LEU A 328 -3.05 -2.23 -20.46
C LEU A 328 -3.36 -1.45 -21.74
N ALA A 329 -2.37 -0.76 -22.30
CA ALA A 329 -2.47 -0.06 -23.58
C ALA A 329 -2.54 -1.01 -24.79
N GLY A 330 -2.15 -2.29 -24.62
CA GLY A 330 -2.26 -3.29 -25.71
C GLY A 330 -1.32 -3.05 -26.89
N GLY A 331 -0.20 -2.35 -26.69
CA GLY A 331 0.79 -2.02 -27.73
C GLY A 331 0.57 -0.66 -28.41
N ASP A 332 -0.49 0.06 -28.06
CA ASP A 332 -0.72 1.42 -28.55
C ASP A 332 0.07 2.41 -27.66
N GLU A 333 1.05 3.09 -28.27
CA GLU A 333 1.95 4.01 -27.55
C GLU A 333 1.22 5.28 -27.10
N GLN A 334 0.30 5.83 -27.92
CA GLN A 334 -0.47 7.00 -27.55
C GLN A 334 -1.39 6.72 -26.37
N LYS A 335 -2.05 5.56 -26.40
CA LYS A 335 -2.87 5.08 -25.30
C LYS A 335 -2.01 4.86 -24.03
N TRP A 336 -0.80 4.32 -24.17
CA TRP A 336 0.12 4.13 -23.04
C TRP A 336 0.43 5.44 -22.33
N TYR A 337 0.82 6.50 -23.07
CA TYR A 337 1.03 7.82 -22.47
C TYR A 337 -0.24 8.38 -21.84
N GLY A 338 -1.39 8.17 -22.47
CA GLY A 338 -2.69 8.54 -21.87
C GLY A 338 -2.95 7.84 -20.52
N LEU A 339 -2.65 6.56 -20.43
CA LEU A 339 -2.77 5.80 -19.17
C LEU A 339 -1.77 6.27 -18.10
N ILE A 340 -0.51 6.54 -18.47
CA ILE A 340 0.49 7.10 -17.55
C ILE A 340 0.03 8.43 -16.95
N ASN A 341 -0.58 9.31 -17.76
CA ASN A 341 -1.03 10.63 -17.31
C ASN A 341 -2.15 10.57 -16.27
N LYS A 342 -2.98 9.53 -16.29
CA LYS A 342 -4.03 9.29 -15.27
C LYS A 342 -3.60 8.33 -14.15
N THR A 343 -2.31 7.93 -14.14
CA THR A 343 -1.74 7.03 -13.13
C THR A 343 -0.98 7.82 -12.07
N ASN A 344 -1.25 7.50 -10.79
CA ASN A 344 -0.57 8.06 -9.62
C ASN A 344 -0.47 9.60 -9.70
N VAL A 345 -1.61 10.24 -9.91
CA VAL A 345 -1.68 11.68 -10.22
C VAL A 345 -1.22 12.58 -9.08
N ASN A 346 -1.20 12.07 -7.86
CA ASN A 346 -0.74 12.77 -6.65
C ASN A 346 0.63 12.24 -6.15
N GLY A 347 1.38 11.57 -7.02
CA GLY A 347 2.61 10.86 -6.64
C GLY A 347 2.33 9.49 -6.02
N GLY A 348 3.32 8.62 -5.98
CA GLY A 348 3.20 7.26 -5.50
C GLY A 348 4.33 6.86 -4.54
N ALA A 349 4.52 5.56 -4.34
CA ALA A 349 5.39 5.02 -3.29
C ALA A 349 6.87 5.37 -3.45
N VAL A 350 7.36 5.62 -4.67
CA VAL A 350 8.75 6.09 -4.87
C VAL A 350 8.98 7.43 -4.16
N ALA A 351 7.97 8.30 -4.14
CA ALA A 351 8.01 9.55 -3.41
C ALA A 351 7.54 9.40 -1.96
N ILE A 352 6.36 8.83 -1.75
CA ILE A 352 5.68 8.77 -0.43
C ILE A 352 6.35 7.76 0.50
N GLY A 353 6.89 6.67 -0.04
CA GLY A 353 7.37 5.52 0.70
C GLY A 353 6.47 4.29 0.56
N HIS A 354 7.01 3.12 0.92
CA HIS A 354 6.32 1.83 0.80
C HIS A 354 6.39 0.99 2.08
N PRO A 355 5.70 1.36 3.17
CA PRO A 355 5.45 0.42 4.25
C PRO A 355 4.56 -0.69 3.70
N VAL A 356 5.15 -1.88 3.52
CA VAL A 356 4.56 -2.95 2.68
C VAL A 356 3.15 -3.34 3.13
N GLY A 357 2.94 -3.51 4.43
CA GLY A 357 1.63 -3.84 5.01
C GLY A 357 0.61 -2.71 5.05
N ALA A 358 0.96 -1.47 4.66
CA ALA A 358 0.04 -0.32 4.70
C ALA A 358 -0.34 0.21 3.29
N SER A 359 0.45 -0.11 2.27
CA SER A 359 0.37 0.56 0.97
C SER A 359 -0.90 0.27 0.18
N GLY A 360 -1.48 -0.93 0.27
CA GLY A 360 -2.67 -1.29 -0.50
C GLY A 360 -3.90 -0.43 -0.17
N LEU A 361 -4.15 -0.15 1.11
CA LEU A 361 -5.23 0.76 1.51
C LEU A 361 -4.87 2.21 1.17
N ARG A 362 -3.57 2.61 1.27
CA ARG A 362 -3.14 3.96 0.91
C ARG A 362 -3.45 4.28 -0.55
N ILE A 363 -3.08 3.42 -1.50
CA ILE A 363 -3.38 3.67 -2.93
C ILE A 363 -4.88 3.76 -3.18
N THR A 364 -5.67 2.94 -2.51
CA THR A 364 -7.13 2.91 -2.65
C THR A 364 -7.75 4.22 -2.14
N MET A 365 -7.36 4.70 -0.94
CA MET A 365 -7.92 5.93 -0.37
C MET A 365 -7.44 7.18 -1.11
N THR A 366 -6.17 7.26 -1.51
CA THR A 366 -5.64 8.41 -2.28
C THR A 366 -6.40 8.58 -3.58
N MET A 367 -6.64 7.48 -4.32
CA MET A 367 -7.46 7.47 -5.55
C MET A 367 -8.90 7.90 -5.28
N MET A 368 -9.54 7.34 -4.25
CA MET A 368 -10.91 7.66 -3.89
C MET A 368 -11.07 9.15 -3.54
N TYR A 369 -10.18 9.71 -2.72
CA TYR A 369 -10.24 11.12 -2.37
C TYR A 369 -9.99 12.02 -3.59
N GLU A 370 -9.12 11.62 -4.51
CA GLU A 370 -8.91 12.39 -5.75
C GLU A 370 -10.14 12.34 -6.66
N LEU A 371 -10.81 11.20 -6.81
CA LEU A 371 -12.09 11.11 -7.53
C LEU A 371 -13.15 12.03 -6.92
N ARG A 372 -13.24 12.07 -5.59
CA ARG A 372 -14.15 13.00 -4.89
C ARG A 372 -13.86 14.46 -5.20
N ARG A 373 -12.59 14.87 -5.18
CA ARG A 373 -12.17 16.25 -5.55
C ARG A 373 -12.53 16.62 -7.00
N ARG A 374 -12.55 15.62 -7.89
CA ARG A 374 -12.94 15.80 -9.31
C ARG A 374 -14.44 15.76 -9.54
N GLY A 375 -15.26 15.56 -8.51
CA GLY A 375 -16.73 15.51 -8.62
C GLY A 375 -17.29 14.12 -8.91
N GLY A 376 -16.49 13.08 -8.76
CA GLY A 376 -16.90 11.67 -8.94
C GLY A 376 -16.08 10.96 -10.00
N GLY A 377 -16.51 9.73 -10.35
CA GLY A 377 -15.88 8.90 -11.35
C GLY A 377 -15.56 7.50 -10.86
N GLN A 378 -14.80 6.75 -11.65
CA GLN A 378 -14.41 5.38 -11.37
C GLN A 378 -12.90 5.21 -11.49
N GLY A 379 -12.30 4.62 -10.48
CA GLY A 379 -10.87 4.35 -10.46
C GLY A 379 -10.54 2.90 -10.16
N VAL A 380 -9.33 2.48 -10.53
CA VAL A 380 -8.77 1.18 -10.20
C VAL A 380 -7.44 1.35 -9.48
N ALA A 381 -7.31 0.76 -8.28
CA ALA A 381 -6.07 0.69 -7.54
C ALA A 381 -5.51 -0.73 -7.60
N ALA A 382 -4.20 -0.89 -7.85
CA ALA A 382 -3.55 -2.19 -7.94
C ALA A 382 -2.17 -2.21 -7.27
N ILE A 383 -1.82 -3.36 -6.72
CA ILE A 383 -0.55 -3.61 -6.04
C ILE A 383 0.01 -4.96 -6.42
N CYS A 384 1.33 -5.06 -6.53
CA CYS A 384 2.05 -6.33 -6.57
C CYS A 384 2.37 -6.81 -5.15
N GLY A 385 2.54 -8.10 -4.98
CA GLY A 385 2.96 -8.73 -3.72
C GLY A 385 4.07 -9.74 -3.93
N GLY A 386 4.60 -10.27 -2.84
CA GLY A 386 5.71 -11.22 -2.87
C GLY A 386 5.44 -12.42 -3.76
N LEU A 387 6.49 -12.87 -4.46
CA LEU A 387 6.44 -14.02 -5.38
C LEU A 387 5.33 -13.89 -6.44
N THR A 388 5.17 -12.68 -6.97
CA THR A 388 4.27 -12.37 -8.08
C THR A 388 2.80 -12.65 -7.80
N GLN A 389 2.32 -12.28 -6.63
CA GLN A 389 0.92 -12.07 -6.37
C GLN A 389 0.54 -10.64 -6.73
N GLY A 390 -0.72 -10.38 -7.07
CA GLY A 390 -1.23 -9.04 -7.35
C GLY A 390 -2.69 -8.92 -6.98
N GLU A 391 -3.08 -7.74 -6.55
CA GLU A 391 -4.49 -7.41 -6.28
C GLU A 391 -4.88 -6.10 -6.92
N ALA A 392 -6.14 -6.01 -7.34
CA ALA A 392 -6.74 -4.78 -7.85
C ALA A 392 -8.16 -4.61 -7.33
N VAL A 393 -8.52 -3.37 -7.00
CA VAL A 393 -9.83 -2.96 -6.51
C VAL A 393 -10.39 -1.81 -7.36
N ILE A 394 -11.67 -1.88 -7.73
CA ILE A 394 -12.39 -0.79 -8.42
C ILE A 394 -13.24 -0.06 -7.38
N VAL A 395 -13.09 1.26 -7.35
CA VAL A 395 -13.91 2.15 -6.51
C VAL A 395 -14.62 3.17 -7.40
N ARG A 396 -15.90 3.38 -7.13
CA ARG A 396 -16.74 4.42 -7.76
C ARG A 396 -17.13 5.45 -6.72
N VAL A 397 -17.06 6.71 -7.10
CA VAL A 397 -17.42 7.88 -6.27
C VAL A 397 -18.52 8.67 -6.96
#